data_ef683591a646751e42cb511b838eb2fc
#
_entry.id   ef683591a646751e42cb511b838eb2fc
#
_cell.length_a   1.000
_cell.length_b   1.000
_cell.length_c   1.000
_cell.angle_alpha   90.00
_cell.angle_beta   90.00
_cell.angle_gamma   90.00
#
_symmetry.space_group_name_H-M   'P 1'
#
loop_
_entity.id
_entity.type
_entity.pdbx_description
1 polymer ?
#
loop_
_entity_poly.entity_id
_entity_poly.type
_entity_poly.pdbx_seq_one_letter_code
_entity_poly.pdbx_strand_id
1 'polypeptide(L)'
;QPELSDLKILCREQLQSFEPVEPFKQFEAEPVEMFNKQLEPLAGRVLLTDLQDTELPEVVKNIPSIGYGFDYRGSAKYVVENIDSIDKMYLETVYCRHYRLPLEIAETDRLILREMQLADLDSLYEVYDTLRDCPYIEPLYERTEEEGFTRQYIKNMYGFFEHGLWLVLRKEDNKVIGRAGIENREIDGELQKELGYLIGKPWQGMGYAA
;
A
#
# COMPACT_ATOMS: atom_id res chain seq x y z
N GLN A 1 7.41 -8.49 -2.71
CA GLN A 1 7.48 -7.06 -2.36
C GLN A 1 8.66 -6.45 -3.10
N PRO A 2 8.52 -5.25 -3.70
CA PRO A 2 9.63 -4.59 -4.36
C PRO A 2 10.68 -4.09 -3.35
N GLU A 3 11.94 -4.22 -3.73
CA GLU A 3 13.05 -3.60 -3.01
C GLU A 3 13.50 -2.33 -3.76
N LEU A 4 14.35 -1.50 -3.15
CA LEU A 4 14.87 -0.30 -3.81
C LEU A 4 15.60 -0.63 -5.13
N SER A 5 16.23 -1.82 -5.20
CA SER A 5 16.86 -2.34 -6.43
C SER A 5 15.88 -2.61 -7.58
N ASP A 6 14.58 -2.67 -7.30
CA ASP A 6 13.54 -2.90 -8.31
C ASP A 6 13.04 -1.59 -8.96
N LEU A 7 13.54 -0.43 -8.53
CA LEU A 7 13.28 0.84 -9.17
C LEU A 7 14.03 0.92 -10.50
N LYS A 8 13.29 1.20 -11.58
CA LYS A 8 13.84 1.50 -12.90
C LYS A 8 13.61 2.97 -13.23
N ILE A 9 14.65 3.66 -13.64
CA ILE A 9 14.57 5.07 -14.00
C ILE A 9 14.56 5.16 -15.53
N LEU A 10 13.49 5.72 -16.07
CA LEU A 10 13.32 6.00 -17.48
C LEU A 10 12.99 7.48 -17.65
N CYS A 11 13.86 8.24 -18.29
CA CYS A 11 13.77 9.68 -18.28
C CYS A 11 14.20 10.33 -19.60
N ARG A 12 13.84 11.61 -19.75
CA ARG A 12 14.47 12.52 -20.71
C ARG A 12 15.87 12.91 -20.24
N GLU A 13 16.62 13.63 -21.11
CA GLU A 13 17.98 14.11 -20.85
C GLU A 13 18.16 14.85 -19.51
N GLN A 14 17.12 15.46 -18.97
CA GLN A 14 17.19 16.22 -17.71
C GLN A 14 17.51 15.36 -16.48
N LEU A 15 17.07 14.08 -16.47
CA LEU A 15 17.42 13.14 -15.41
C LEU A 15 18.78 12.44 -15.64
N GLN A 16 19.36 12.53 -16.84
CA GLN A 16 20.69 11.99 -17.13
C GLN A 16 21.81 12.73 -16.42
N SER A 17 21.61 14.01 -16.04
CA SER A 17 22.54 14.79 -15.24
C SER A 17 22.37 14.63 -13.73
N PHE A 18 21.45 13.74 -13.31
CA PHE A 18 21.16 13.50 -11.91
C PHE A 18 22.26 12.62 -11.30
N GLU A 19 22.99 13.15 -10.30
CA GLU A 19 23.87 12.36 -9.44
C GLU A 19 23.06 11.85 -8.24
N PRO A 20 22.58 10.60 -8.26
CA PRO A 20 21.81 10.08 -7.15
C PRO A 20 22.67 9.99 -5.89
N VAL A 21 22.12 10.43 -4.76
CA VAL A 21 22.72 10.23 -3.43
C VAL A 21 22.42 8.82 -2.91
N GLU A 22 23.17 8.35 -1.91
CA GLU A 22 22.83 7.07 -1.27
C GLU A 22 21.38 7.09 -0.73
N PRO A 23 20.59 5.99 -0.88
CA PRO A 23 20.96 4.68 -1.44
C PRO A 23 20.80 4.56 -2.96
N PHE A 24 20.53 5.63 -3.68
CA PHE A 24 20.14 5.62 -5.09
C PHE A 24 21.32 5.67 -6.07
N LYS A 25 22.56 5.76 -5.59
CA LYS A 25 23.78 5.78 -6.44
C LYS A 25 23.95 4.57 -7.37
N GLN A 26 23.29 3.47 -7.07
CA GLN A 26 23.34 2.26 -7.89
C GLN A 26 22.38 2.27 -9.10
N PHE A 27 21.53 3.31 -9.20
CA PHE A 27 20.58 3.42 -10.29
C PHE A 27 21.16 4.24 -11.42
N GLU A 28 21.21 3.67 -12.60
CA GLU A 28 21.51 4.37 -13.83
C GLU A 28 20.21 4.75 -14.52
N ALA A 29 20.10 6.03 -14.91
CA ALA A 29 18.99 6.48 -15.75
C ALA A 29 19.18 5.93 -17.17
N GLU A 30 18.21 5.19 -17.68
CA GLU A 30 18.26 4.64 -19.03
C GLU A 30 17.46 5.54 -20.00
N PRO A 31 18.06 6.00 -21.11
CA PRO A 31 17.33 6.68 -22.17
C PRO A 31 16.28 5.73 -22.80
N VAL A 32 15.12 6.29 -23.18
CA VAL A 32 14.02 5.54 -23.82
C VAL A 32 14.48 4.68 -24.99
N GLU A 33 15.44 5.15 -25.77
CA GLU A 33 15.97 4.46 -26.94
C GLU A 33 16.75 3.17 -26.56
N MET A 34 17.42 3.18 -25.41
CA MET A 34 18.14 2.02 -24.90
C MET A 34 17.16 0.99 -24.30
N PHE A 35 16.13 1.45 -23.60
CA PHE A 35 15.13 0.60 -22.96
C PHE A 35 14.37 -0.28 -23.96
N ASN A 36 14.05 0.26 -25.15
CA ASN A 36 13.38 -0.50 -26.22
C ASN A 36 14.19 -1.68 -26.77
N LYS A 37 15.48 -1.77 -26.45
CA LYS A 37 16.38 -2.84 -26.90
C LYS A 37 16.57 -3.94 -25.85
N GLN A 38 16.25 -3.68 -24.58
CA GLN A 38 16.43 -4.62 -23.47
C GLN A 38 15.06 -5.18 -23.06
N LEU A 39 14.74 -6.37 -23.54
CA LEU A 39 13.55 -7.13 -23.13
C LEU A 39 13.79 -7.84 -21.79
N GLU A 40 14.24 -7.12 -20.76
CA GLU A 40 14.26 -7.68 -19.41
C GLU A 40 12.85 -7.80 -18.86
N PRO A 41 12.53 -8.88 -18.10
CA PRO A 41 11.24 -9.01 -17.46
C PRO A 41 11.04 -7.86 -16.45
N LEU A 42 10.00 -7.06 -16.65
CA LEU A 42 9.64 -5.92 -15.79
C LEU A 42 8.79 -6.33 -14.59
N ALA A 43 8.53 -7.64 -14.43
CA ALA A 43 7.78 -8.15 -13.29
C ALA A 43 8.50 -7.81 -11.98
N GLY A 44 7.77 -7.22 -11.04
CA GLY A 44 8.33 -6.78 -9.76
C GLY A 44 8.96 -5.39 -9.77
N ARG A 45 9.03 -4.72 -10.92
CA ARG A 45 9.68 -3.40 -11.08
C ARG A 45 8.71 -2.26 -10.84
N VAL A 46 9.24 -1.13 -10.39
CA VAL A 46 8.56 0.17 -10.32
C VAL A 46 9.32 1.16 -11.20
N LEU A 47 8.59 1.89 -12.03
CA LEU A 47 9.16 2.87 -12.96
C LEU A 47 9.18 4.26 -12.32
N LEU A 48 10.32 4.95 -12.35
CA LEU A 48 10.41 6.39 -12.11
C LEU A 48 10.59 7.10 -13.46
N THR A 49 9.74 8.07 -13.77
CA THR A 49 9.78 8.72 -15.08
C THR A 49 9.29 10.17 -15.07
N ASP A 50 9.93 11.03 -15.86
CA ASP A 50 9.47 12.37 -16.20
C ASP A 50 8.71 12.42 -17.54
N LEU A 51 8.58 11.27 -18.22
CA LEU A 51 7.92 11.16 -19.52
C LEU A 51 6.40 11.22 -19.38
N GLN A 52 5.75 11.77 -20.40
CA GLN A 52 4.30 11.70 -20.52
C GLN A 52 3.88 10.36 -21.13
N ASP A 53 2.62 9.98 -20.96
CA ASP A 53 2.09 8.68 -21.39
C ASP A 53 2.28 8.38 -22.89
N THR A 54 2.28 9.43 -23.71
CA THR A 54 2.50 9.31 -25.17
C THR A 54 3.95 9.02 -25.53
N GLU A 55 4.87 9.27 -24.62
CA GLU A 55 6.31 9.09 -24.81
C GLU A 55 6.78 7.77 -24.21
N LEU A 56 5.95 7.16 -23.34
CA LEU A 56 6.27 5.88 -22.70
C LEU A 56 6.18 4.74 -23.72
N PRO A 57 7.20 3.86 -23.76
CA PRO A 57 7.12 2.61 -24.50
C PRO A 57 5.91 1.75 -24.04
N GLU A 58 5.27 1.06 -24.98
CA GLU A 58 4.10 0.20 -24.67
C GLU A 58 4.39 -0.82 -23.56
N VAL A 59 5.61 -1.35 -23.50
CA VAL A 59 6.03 -2.36 -22.53
C VAL A 59 6.00 -1.87 -21.08
N VAL A 60 6.14 -0.56 -20.85
CA VAL A 60 6.14 0.04 -19.49
C VAL A 60 4.80 0.63 -19.08
N LYS A 61 3.83 0.74 -19.99
CA LYS A 61 2.52 1.35 -19.67
C LYS A 61 1.70 0.57 -18.62
N ASN A 62 2.00 -0.71 -18.44
CA ASN A 62 1.28 -1.60 -17.53
C ASN A 62 2.06 -1.95 -16.26
N ILE A 63 3.13 -1.23 -15.95
CA ILE A 63 3.87 -1.41 -14.70
C ILE A 63 3.60 -0.26 -13.72
N PRO A 64 3.77 -0.49 -12.40
CA PRO A 64 3.65 0.58 -11.42
C PRO A 64 4.60 1.72 -11.74
N SER A 65 4.12 2.96 -11.69
CA SER A 65 4.92 4.12 -12.07
C SER A 65 4.82 5.27 -11.07
N ILE A 66 5.92 6.01 -10.95
CA ILE A 66 6.08 7.23 -10.18
C ILE A 66 6.46 8.33 -11.17
N GLY A 67 5.70 9.42 -11.20
CA GLY A 67 6.05 10.60 -11.95
C GLY A 67 7.15 11.39 -11.24
N TYR A 68 8.07 11.97 -12.00
CA TYR A 68 9.15 12.78 -11.47
C TYR A 68 9.09 14.22 -11.94
N GLY A 69 9.23 15.15 -11.01
CA GLY A 69 9.36 16.57 -11.26
C GLY A 69 8.06 17.35 -11.12
N PHE A 70 8.21 18.65 -10.82
CA PHE A 70 7.11 19.59 -10.63
C PHE A 70 6.21 19.73 -11.87
N ASP A 71 6.79 19.62 -13.06
CA ASP A 71 6.09 19.76 -14.34
C ASP A 71 5.59 18.43 -14.93
N TYR A 72 5.63 17.34 -14.15
CA TYR A 72 5.11 16.05 -14.61
C TYR A 72 3.63 16.16 -15.01
N ARG A 73 3.27 15.62 -16.18
CA ARG A 73 1.91 15.66 -16.77
C ARG A 73 1.43 14.29 -17.26
N GLY A 74 2.11 13.22 -16.86
CA GLY A 74 1.66 11.86 -17.16
C GLY A 74 0.56 11.38 -16.21
N SER A 75 0.14 10.13 -16.36
CA SER A 75 -0.96 9.50 -15.63
C SER A 75 -0.55 8.84 -14.31
N ALA A 76 0.72 8.84 -13.94
CA ALA A 76 1.15 8.25 -12.68
C ALA A 76 0.42 8.90 -11.51
N LYS A 77 -0.20 8.09 -10.65
CA LYS A 77 -0.92 8.56 -9.46
C LYS A 77 0.03 9.20 -8.44
N TYR A 78 1.22 8.64 -8.32
CA TYR A 78 2.25 9.05 -7.38
C TYR A 78 3.28 9.90 -8.12
N VAL A 79 3.57 11.08 -7.57
CA VAL A 79 4.52 12.03 -8.16
C VAL A 79 5.47 12.50 -7.07
N VAL A 80 6.76 12.55 -7.38
CA VAL A 80 7.79 13.08 -6.49
C VAL A 80 8.58 14.18 -7.17
N GLU A 81 8.95 15.18 -6.42
CA GLU A 81 9.84 16.26 -6.88
C GLU A 81 11.31 15.92 -6.60
N ASN A 82 11.54 15.10 -5.58
CA ASN A 82 12.86 14.66 -5.17
C ASN A 82 12.88 13.13 -5.00
N ILE A 83 13.88 12.48 -5.58
CA ILE A 83 14.07 11.03 -5.48
C ILE A 83 14.32 10.58 -4.03
N ASP A 84 14.90 11.41 -3.20
CA ASP A 84 15.14 11.11 -1.77
C ASP A 84 13.84 10.91 -0.97
N SER A 85 12.70 11.30 -1.55
CA SER A 85 11.37 11.03 -0.99
C SER A 85 10.89 9.59 -1.21
N ILE A 86 11.61 8.80 -2.00
CA ILE A 86 11.27 7.42 -2.32
C ILE A 86 12.04 6.51 -1.35
N ASP A 87 11.30 5.89 -0.43
CA ASP A 87 11.80 4.81 0.40
C ASP A 87 11.16 3.46 0.02
N LYS A 88 11.52 2.42 0.72
CA LYS A 88 10.98 1.07 0.49
C LYS A 88 9.45 1.06 0.65
N MET A 89 8.91 1.68 1.68
CA MET A 89 7.47 1.73 1.93
C MET A 89 6.73 2.45 0.80
N TYR A 90 7.31 3.53 0.28
CA TYR A 90 6.74 4.26 -0.85
C TYR A 90 6.67 3.37 -2.10
N LEU A 91 7.73 2.63 -2.43
CA LEU A 91 7.75 1.69 -3.56
C LEU A 91 6.74 0.55 -3.38
N GLU A 92 6.67 -0.04 -2.19
CA GLU A 92 5.69 -1.07 -1.87
C GLU A 92 4.26 -0.54 -2.01
N THR A 93 4.00 0.69 -1.56
CA THR A 93 2.70 1.34 -1.72
C THR A 93 2.34 1.48 -3.20
N VAL A 94 3.21 2.05 -4.02
CA VAL A 94 2.97 2.21 -5.47
C VAL A 94 2.71 0.86 -6.13
N TYR A 95 3.51 -0.14 -5.80
CA TYR A 95 3.39 -1.50 -6.33
C TYR A 95 2.06 -2.15 -5.92
N CYS A 96 1.75 -2.15 -4.64
CA CYS A 96 0.53 -2.76 -4.10
C CYS A 96 -0.73 -2.08 -4.63
N ARG A 97 -0.74 -0.75 -4.76
CA ARG A 97 -1.88 -0.02 -5.32
C ARG A 97 -2.11 -0.34 -6.80
N HIS A 98 -1.03 -0.46 -7.58
CA HIS A 98 -1.12 -0.81 -8.99
C HIS A 98 -1.74 -2.20 -9.19
N TYR A 99 -1.23 -3.21 -8.47
CA TYR A 99 -1.68 -4.59 -8.59
C TYR A 99 -2.87 -4.95 -7.68
N ARG A 100 -3.41 -3.97 -6.92
CA ARG A 100 -4.50 -4.16 -5.96
C ARG A 100 -4.17 -5.24 -4.91
N LEU A 101 -2.93 -5.26 -4.46
CA LEU A 101 -2.45 -6.13 -3.39
C LEU A 101 -2.62 -5.43 -2.04
N PRO A 102 -2.79 -6.18 -0.93
CA PRO A 102 -2.79 -5.60 0.40
C PRO A 102 -1.39 -5.13 0.76
N LEU A 103 -1.30 -3.89 1.26
CA LEU A 103 -0.05 -3.35 1.78
C LEU A 103 0.18 -3.88 3.20
N GLU A 104 1.40 -4.31 3.47
CA GLU A 104 1.87 -4.58 4.83
C GLU A 104 2.31 -3.26 5.47
N ILE A 105 1.64 -2.88 6.56
CA ILE A 105 1.78 -1.55 7.17
C ILE A 105 2.87 -1.54 8.24
N ALA A 106 2.89 -2.59 9.04
CA ALA A 106 3.83 -2.71 10.14
C ALA A 106 4.04 -4.17 10.54
N GLU A 107 5.19 -4.44 11.09
CA GLU A 107 5.59 -5.72 11.61
C GLU A 107 6.19 -5.56 13.01
N THR A 108 5.84 -6.45 13.91
CA THR A 108 6.45 -6.57 15.24
C THR A 108 7.05 -7.96 15.42
N ASP A 109 7.61 -8.28 16.56
CA ASP A 109 8.14 -9.63 16.84
C ASP A 109 7.07 -10.72 16.69
N ARG A 110 5.79 -10.41 16.97
CA ARG A 110 4.70 -11.38 17.05
C ARG A 110 3.56 -11.16 16.06
N LEU A 111 3.47 -9.95 15.47
CA LEU A 111 2.33 -9.52 14.67
C LEU A 111 2.76 -8.95 13.32
N ILE A 112 1.86 -9.06 12.37
CA ILE A 112 1.87 -8.32 11.11
C ILE A 112 0.56 -7.52 11.03
N LEU A 113 0.66 -6.25 10.70
CA LEU A 113 -0.46 -5.39 10.36
C LEU A 113 -0.47 -5.20 8.85
N ARG A 114 -1.59 -5.58 8.20
CA ARG A 114 -1.75 -5.37 6.76
C ARG A 114 -3.17 -4.96 6.40
N GLU A 115 -3.30 -4.41 5.22
CA GLU A 115 -4.59 -4.09 4.64
C GLU A 115 -5.44 -5.35 4.46
N MET A 116 -6.75 -5.17 4.58
CA MET A 116 -7.74 -6.21 4.38
C MET A 116 -8.03 -6.41 2.89
N GLN A 117 -8.33 -7.65 2.51
CA GLN A 117 -8.89 -8.03 1.21
C GLN A 117 -10.26 -8.71 1.40
N LEU A 118 -11.02 -8.84 0.32
CA LEU A 118 -12.29 -9.58 0.38
C LEU A 118 -12.14 -11.04 0.81
N ALA A 119 -11.02 -11.66 0.45
CA ALA A 119 -10.71 -13.04 0.84
C ALA A 119 -10.51 -13.22 2.35
N ASP A 120 -10.30 -12.13 3.09
CA ASP A 120 -10.10 -12.18 4.55
C ASP A 120 -11.42 -12.17 5.33
N LEU A 121 -12.56 -11.96 4.68
CA LEU A 121 -13.84 -11.79 5.37
C LEU A 121 -14.22 -12.99 6.25
N ASP A 122 -13.94 -14.24 5.83
CA ASP A 122 -14.24 -15.42 6.65
C ASP A 122 -13.45 -15.37 7.96
N SER A 123 -12.18 -15.07 7.92
CA SER A 123 -11.35 -14.89 9.11
C SER A 123 -11.82 -13.74 9.99
N LEU A 124 -12.29 -12.65 9.37
CA LEU A 124 -12.82 -11.52 10.10
C LEU A 124 -14.13 -11.87 10.82
N TYR A 125 -15.05 -12.60 10.18
CA TYR A 125 -16.25 -13.14 10.84
C TYR A 125 -15.89 -14.03 12.01
N GLU A 126 -14.91 -14.94 11.87
CA GLU A 126 -14.44 -15.78 12.99
C GLU A 126 -13.99 -14.93 14.19
N VAL A 127 -13.27 -13.82 13.96
CA VAL A 127 -12.84 -12.91 15.04
C VAL A 127 -14.06 -12.26 15.71
N TYR A 128 -14.99 -11.69 14.92
CA TYR A 128 -16.17 -11.00 15.44
C TYR A 128 -17.12 -11.94 16.17
N ASP A 129 -17.25 -13.20 15.73
CA ASP A 129 -18.03 -14.22 16.42
C ASP A 129 -17.56 -14.47 17.85
N THR A 130 -16.27 -14.32 18.12
CA THR A 130 -15.73 -14.43 19.49
C THR A 130 -16.11 -13.24 20.38
N LEU A 131 -16.60 -12.16 19.78
CA LEU A 131 -16.88 -10.88 20.44
C LEU A 131 -18.39 -10.55 20.52
N ARG A 132 -19.28 -11.48 20.14
CA ARG A 132 -20.74 -11.26 20.09
C ARG A 132 -21.35 -10.74 21.39
N ASP A 133 -20.77 -11.12 22.54
CA ASP A 133 -21.23 -10.68 23.84
C ASP A 133 -20.68 -9.33 24.29
N CYS A 134 -19.86 -8.67 23.46
CA CYS A 134 -19.28 -7.38 23.77
C CYS A 134 -20.22 -6.24 23.33
N PRO A 135 -20.81 -5.47 24.25
CA PRO A 135 -21.80 -4.46 23.89
C PRO A 135 -21.23 -3.23 23.18
N TYR A 136 -19.91 -3.14 23.09
CA TYR A 136 -19.20 -1.99 22.50
C TYR A 136 -18.70 -2.27 21.07
N ILE A 137 -18.92 -3.49 20.57
CA ILE A 137 -18.46 -3.88 19.23
C ILE A 137 -19.70 -4.16 18.38
N GLU A 138 -19.87 -3.36 17.36
CA GLU A 138 -20.94 -3.55 16.38
C GLU A 138 -20.62 -4.81 15.54
N PRO A 139 -21.61 -5.70 15.33
CA PRO A 139 -21.40 -6.87 14.49
C PRO A 139 -21.15 -6.46 13.04
N LEU A 140 -20.50 -7.32 12.28
CA LEU A 140 -20.42 -7.17 10.83
C LEU A 140 -21.82 -7.31 10.19
N TYR A 141 -22.01 -6.70 9.03
CA TYR A 141 -23.22 -6.85 8.23
C TYR A 141 -23.38 -8.30 7.75
N GLU A 142 -24.55 -8.62 7.21
CA GLU A 142 -24.73 -9.87 6.47
C GLU A 142 -23.76 -9.96 5.29
N ARG A 143 -23.33 -11.19 4.94
CA ARG A 143 -22.20 -11.46 4.03
C ARG A 143 -22.20 -10.60 2.75
N THR A 144 -23.31 -10.54 2.05
CA THR A 144 -23.41 -9.80 0.78
C THR A 144 -23.24 -8.31 0.98
N GLU A 145 -23.79 -7.77 2.06
CA GLU A 145 -23.67 -6.36 2.42
C GLU A 145 -22.25 -6.03 2.88
N GLU A 146 -21.66 -6.89 3.71
CA GLU A 146 -20.27 -6.75 4.18
C GLU A 146 -19.26 -6.80 3.04
N GLU A 147 -19.46 -7.64 2.03
CA GLU A 147 -18.63 -7.63 0.82
C GLU A 147 -18.70 -6.29 0.08
N GLY A 148 -19.91 -5.73 -0.05
CA GLY A 148 -20.11 -4.41 -0.65
C GLY A 148 -19.43 -3.30 0.15
N PHE A 149 -19.62 -3.31 1.46
CA PHE A 149 -18.98 -2.37 2.39
C PHE A 149 -17.45 -2.47 2.32
N THR A 150 -16.90 -3.69 2.40
CA THR A 150 -15.46 -3.94 2.34
C THR A 150 -14.84 -3.44 1.04
N ARG A 151 -15.51 -3.64 -0.12
CA ARG A 151 -15.02 -3.11 -1.40
C ARG A 151 -14.93 -1.58 -1.39
N GLN A 152 -15.94 -0.90 -0.85
CA GLN A 152 -15.93 0.56 -0.72
C GLN A 152 -14.89 1.03 0.30
N TYR A 153 -14.75 0.31 1.40
CA TYR A 153 -13.75 0.59 2.42
C TYR A 153 -12.32 0.53 1.85
N ILE A 154 -11.96 -0.55 1.17
CA ILE A 154 -10.66 -0.71 0.52
C ILE A 154 -10.39 0.44 -0.47
N LYS A 155 -11.38 0.75 -1.30
CA LYS A 155 -11.25 1.82 -2.31
C LYS A 155 -11.05 3.19 -1.66
N ASN A 156 -11.83 3.52 -0.64
CA ASN A 156 -11.84 4.85 -0.05
C ASN A 156 -10.76 5.00 1.01
N MET A 157 -10.69 4.09 1.98
CA MET A 157 -9.75 4.23 3.09
C MET A 157 -8.32 3.94 2.65
N TYR A 158 -8.05 2.77 2.07
CA TYR A 158 -6.70 2.44 1.65
C TYR A 158 -6.32 3.11 0.33
N GLY A 159 -7.27 3.21 -0.62
CA GLY A 159 -6.98 3.74 -1.96
C GLY A 159 -6.92 5.25 -2.06
N PHE A 160 -7.65 5.99 -1.21
CA PHE A 160 -7.72 7.45 -1.25
C PHE A 160 -7.11 8.11 -0.02
N PHE A 161 -7.52 7.69 1.20
CA PHE A 161 -6.99 8.26 2.44
C PHE A 161 -5.66 7.65 2.87
N GLU A 162 -5.27 6.50 2.31
CA GLU A 162 -4.03 5.77 2.60
C GLU A 162 -3.87 5.35 4.08
N HIS A 163 -4.98 5.25 4.80
CA HIS A 163 -5.07 4.72 6.15
C HIS A 163 -6.42 4.03 6.37
N GLY A 164 -6.58 3.38 7.51
CA GLY A 164 -7.81 2.70 7.90
C GLY A 164 -7.56 1.66 8.99
N LEU A 165 -8.53 0.80 9.24
CA LEU A 165 -8.35 -0.37 10.10
C LEU A 165 -7.72 -1.50 9.29
N TRP A 166 -6.56 -1.94 9.72
CA TRP A 166 -5.80 -3.03 9.15
C TRP A 166 -6.07 -4.33 9.91
N LEU A 167 -5.87 -5.47 9.28
CA LEU A 167 -5.90 -6.75 9.96
C LEU A 167 -4.67 -6.91 10.83
N VAL A 168 -4.85 -7.48 12.00
CA VAL A 168 -3.79 -7.93 12.90
C VAL A 168 -3.64 -9.44 12.73
N LEU A 169 -2.51 -9.87 12.18
CA LEU A 169 -2.18 -11.27 11.97
C LEU A 169 -1.11 -11.71 12.98
N ARG A 170 -1.28 -12.90 13.52
CA ARG A 170 -0.28 -13.53 14.37
C ARG A 170 0.76 -14.24 13.50
N LYS A 171 2.05 -13.92 13.68
CA LYS A 171 3.14 -14.48 12.86
C LYS A 171 3.28 -15.99 12.98
N GLU A 172 3.00 -16.55 14.15
CA GLU A 172 3.16 -17.97 14.45
C GLU A 172 2.39 -18.89 13.47
N ASP A 173 1.19 -18.47 13.08
CA ASP A 173 0.28 -19.30 12.26
C ASP A 173 -0.42 -18.50 11.15
N ASN A 174 -0.03 -17.25 10.97
CA ASN A 174 -0.61 -16.30 10.02
C ASN A 174 -2.13 -16.10 10.19
N LYS A 175 -2.65 -16.32 11.42
CA LYS A 175 -4.06 -16.21 11.72
C LYS A 175 -4.45 -14.76 11.99
N VAL A 176 -5.57 -14.32 11.41
CA VAL A 176 -6.19 -13.04 11.74
C VAL A 176 -6.73 -13.13 13.17
N ILE A 177 -6.28 -12.26 14.04
CA ILE A 177 -6.66 -12.22 15.45
C ILE A 177 -7.39 -10.93 15.85
N GLY A 178 -7.48 -9.97 14.95
CA GLY A 178 -8.11 -8.69 15.24
C GLY A 178 -7.94 -7.67 14.12
N ARG A 179 -8.30 -6.44 14.45
CA ARG A 179 -8.09 -5.24 13.62
C ARG A 179 -7.49 -4.12 14.46
N ALA A 180 -6.64 -3.30 13.86
CA ALA A 180 -6.11 -2.09 14.48
C ALA A 180 -5.82 -1.05 13.41
N GLY A 181 -5.93 0.23 13.74
CA GLY A 181 -5.59 1.27 12.79
C GLY A 181 -6.18 2.62 13.12
N ILE A 182 -6.28 3.48 12.10
CA ILE A 182 -6.70 4.86 12.22
C ILE A 182 -7.93 5.08 11.37
N GLU A 183 -8.97 5.64 11.96
CA GLU A 183 -10.20 6.03 11.27
C GLU A 183 -10.43 7.54 11.36
N ASN A 184 -11.11 8.07 10.36
CA ASN A 184 -11.59 9.44 10.39
C ASN A 184 -12.92 9.48 11.16
N ARG A 185 -13.01 10.30 12.20
CA ARG A 185 -14.22 10.49 13.01
C ARG A 185 -14.55 11.96 13.15
N GLU A 186 -15.80 12.29 12.97
CA GLU A 186 -16.30 13.64 13.26
C GLU A 186 -16.61 13.75 14.75
N ILE A 187 -15.95 14.68 15.44
CA ILE A 187 -16.16 15.00 16.85
C ILE A 187 -16.38 16.51 16.94
N ASP A 188 -17.52 16.91 17.45
CA ASP A 188 -17.91 18.33 17.60
C ASP A 188 -17.83 19.14 16.29
N GLY A 189 -18.11 18.50 15.15
CA GLY A 189 -18.07 19.13 13.82
C GLY A 189 -16.67 19.23 13.20
N GLU A 190 -15.64 18.66 13.83
CA GLU A 190 -14.29 18.60 13.32
C GLU A 190 -13.91 17.15 12.98
N LEU A 191 -13.24 16.98 11.81
CA LEU A 191 -12.71 15.68 11.41
C LEU A 191 -11.44 15.38 12.19
N GLN A 192 -11.48 14.35 13.03
CA GLN A 192 -10.34 13.90 13.85
C GLN A 192 -9.94 12.48 13.45
N LYS A 193 -8.68 12.11 13.77
CA LYS A 193 -8.17 10.75 13.60
C LYS A 193 -8.29 10.00 14.92
N GLU A 194 -9.05 8.90 14.90
CA GLU A 194 -9.21 8.01 16.04
C GLU A 194 -8.36 6.75 15.84
N LEU A 195 -7.57 6.40 16.86
CA LEU A 195 -6.90 5.11 16.91
C LEU A 195 -7.86 4.06 17.48
N GLY A 196 -8.20 3.08 16.67
CA GLY A 196 -9.06 1.97 17.05
C GLY A 196 -8.34 0.62 17.01
N TYR A 197 -8.73 -0.28 17.89
CA TYR A 197 -8.31 -1.68 17.79
C TYR A 197 -9.33 -2.62 18.43
N LEU A 198 -9.37 -3.85 17.93
CA LEU A 198 -10.08 -4.97 18.55
C LEU A 198 -9.24 -6.24 18.41
N ILE A 199 -9.27 -7.08 19.44
CA ILE A 199 -8.63 -8.40 19.44
C ILE A 199 -9.68 -9.44 19.84
N GLY A 200 -9.78 -10.51 19.07
CA GLY A 200 -10.70 -11.62 19.33
C GLY A 200 -10.45 -12.25 20.71
N LYS A 201 -11.52 -12.66 21.38
CA LYS A 201 -11.52 -13.10 22.78
C LYS A 201 -10.44 -14.17 23.12
N PRO A 202 -10.17 -15.17 22.28
CA PRO A 202 -9.13 -16.18 22.57
C PRO A 202 -7.71 -15.61 22.67
N TRP A 203 -7.45 -14.42 22.13
CA TRP A 203 -6.12 -13.79 22.10
C TRP A 203 -5.99 -12.56 23.01
N GLN A 204 -7.05 -12.23 23.75
CA GLN A 204 -7.00 -11.17 24.75
C GLN A 204 -6.17 -11.57 25.95
N GLY A 205 -5.59 -10.59 26.66
CA GLY A 205 -4.75 -10.83 27.83
C GLY A 205 -3.33 -11.33 27.52
N MET A 206 -2.97 -11.53 26.25
CA MET A 206 -1.66 -12.00 25.81
C MET A 206 -0.69 -10.87 25.44
N GLY A 207 -1.06 -9.62 25.68
CA GLY A 207 -0.25 -8.44 25.39
C GLY A 207 -0.09 -8.14 23.88
N TYR A 208 -1.05 -8.53 23.05
CA TYR A 208 -1.00 -8.20 21.60
C TYR A 208 -1.41 -6.76 21.29
N ALA A 209 -2.12 -6.09 22.18
CA ALA A 209 -2.55 -4.69 22.03
C ALA A 209 -1.70 -3.70 22.83
N ALA A 210 -0.57 -4.14 23.42
CA ALA A 210 0.33 -3.35 24.25
C ALA A 210 1.50 -2.79 23.45
#